data_f4c20c095b9f16a34ea063cb7617e9b9
#
_entry.id   f4c20c095b9f16a34ea063cb7617e9b9
#
_cell.length_a   1.000
_cell.length_b   1.000
_cell.length_c   1.000
_cell.angle_alpha   90.00
_cell.angle_beta   90.00
_cell.angle_gamma   90.00
#
_symmetry.space_group_name_H-M   'P 1'
#
loop_
_entity.id
_entity.type
_entity.pdbx_description
1 polymer ?
#
loop_
_entity_poly.entity_id
_entity_poly.type
_entity_poly.pdbx_seq_one_letter_code
_entity_poly.pdbx_strand_id
1 'polypeptide(L)'
;MSLVAISLAILSACIHALWNFYTKKSHPNASFFLIATLTGALMFSPILIVHSDTLLHHIPDRVWMLLIIAGLFMALYFISLARAYKEGELSIAYPIARAMPIIIVLAVVVYLGRADQISLQSVLGSILVVFGCFMIPLQRFNELRFSDYLNLTFVMALIAAFCSAGYALVDDEALRYFRNNNQLAIDNTSMTILYACLEALITSLWLA
;
A
#
# COMPACT_ATOMS: atom_id res chain seq x y z
N MET A 1 2.63 8.96 -20.75
CA MET A 1 3.14 9.46 -19.46
C MET A 1 4.23 10.47 -19.73
N SER A 2 4.30 11.56 -18.95
CA SER A 2 5.40 12.54 -19.08
C SER A 2 6.72 11.93 -18.56
N LEU A 3 7.86 12.43 -19.07
CA LEU A 3 9.20 12.01 -18.60
C LEU A 3 9.36 12.24 -17.10
N VAL A 4 8.80 13.33 -16.58
CA VAL A 4 8.78 13.67 -15.16
C VAL A 4 8.05 12.59 -14.35
N ALA A 5 6.88 12.13 -14.80
CA ALA A 5 6.12 11.08 -14.12
C ALA A 5 6.88 9.75 -14.06
N ILE A 6 7.58 9.39 -15.14
CA ILE A 6 8.42 8.19 -15.20
C ILE A 6 9.59 8.32 -14.22
N SER A 7 10.27 9.46 -14.20
CA SER A 7 11.41 9.71 -13.29
C SER A 7 10.98 9.66 -11.83
N LEU A 8 9.84 10.25 -11.48
CA LEU A 8 9.28 10.21 -10.13
C LEU A 8 8.89 8.78 -9.73
N ALA A 9 8.31 8.00 -10.64
CA ALA A 9 7.97 6.60 -10.38
C ALA A 9 9.22 5.75 -10.10
N ILE A 10 10.29 5.93 -10.88
CA ILE A 10 11.57 5.23 -10.66
C ILE A 10 12.17 5.63 -9.32
N LEU A 11 12.23 6.93 -9.01
CA LEU A 11 12.75 7.42 -7.73
C LEU A 11 11.94 6.86 -6.56
N SER A 12 10.61 6.88 -6.64
CA SER A 12 9.72 6.29 -5.65
C SER A 12 9.99 4.80 -5.46
N ALA A 13 10.17 4.04 -6.55
CA ALA A 13 10.48 2.61 -6.48
C ALA A 13 11.84 2.36 -5.77
N CYS A 14 12.86 3.15 -6.06
CA CYS A 14 14.16 3.07 -5.40
C CYS A 14 14.07 3.36 -3.89
N ILE A 15 13.39 4.45 -3.50
CA ILE A 15 13.17 4.81 -2.10
C ILE A 15 12.40 3.69 -1.38
N HIS A 16 11.38 3.14 -2.04
CA HIS A 16 10.58 2.07 -1.49
C HIS A 16 11.37 0.76 -1.29
N ALA A 17 12.24 0.41 -2.23
CA ALA A 17 13.12 -0.74 -2.10
C ALA A 17 14.10 -0.56 -0.93
N LEU A 18 14.72 0.62 -0.80
CA LEU A 18 15.59 0.95 0.32
C LEU A 18 14.85 0.90 1.66
N TRP A 19 13.64 1.45 1.72
CA TRP A 19 12.79 1.36 2.91
C TRP A 19 12.58 -0.09 3.34
N ASN A 20 12.18 -0.98 2.43
CA ASN A 20 11.94 -2.39 2.77
C ASN A 20 13.21 -3.11 3.21
N PHE A 21 14.37 -2.81 2.58
CA PHE A 21 15.66 -3.36 2.99
C PHE A 21 16.04 -2.94 4.41
N TYR A 22 15.96 -1.65 4.72
CA TYR A 22 16.27 -1.15 6.07
C TYR A 22 15.25 -1.63 7.10
N THR A 23 13.96 -1.69 6.75
CA THR A 23 12.94 -2.24 7.61
C THR A 23 13.25 -3.69 8.00
N LYS A 24 13.59 -4.55 7.04
CA LYS A 24 14.00 -5.94 7.32
C LYS A 24 15.22 -5.99 8.25
N LYS A 25 16.23 -5.17 8.00
CA LYS A 25 17.46 -5.12 8.81
C LYS A 25 17.21 -4.66 10.25
N SER A 26 16.19 -3.86 10.47
CA SER A 26 15.81 -3.31 11.79
C SER A 26 14.99 -4.27 12.64
N HIS A 27 14.73 -5.50 12.19
CA HIS A 27 13.87 -6.47 12.89
C HIS A 27 12.51 -5.87 13.29
N PRO A 28 11.68 -5.47 12.32
CA PRO A 28 10.50 -4.65 12.55
C PRO A 28 9.47 -5.38 13.41
N ASN A 29 8.76 -4.58 14.21
CA ASN A 29 7.60 -4.99 14.99
C ASN A 29 6.48 -3.93 14.84
N ALA A 30 5.34 -4.14 15.48
CA ALA A 30 4.24 -3.18 15.43
C ALA A 30 4.66 -1.77 15.89
N SER A 31 5.46 -1.67 16.95
CA SER A 31 5.95 -0.38 17.48
C SER A 31 6.86 0.34 16.49
N PHE A 32 7.67 -0.38 15.70
CA PHE A 32 8.47 0.21 14.63
C PHE A 32 7.57 0.90 13.59
N PHE A 33 6.52 0.22 13.15
CA PHE A 33 5.58 0.78 12.18
C PHE A 33 4.71 1.89 12.78
N LEU A 34 4.35 1.79 14.06
CA LEU A 34 3.67 2.87 14.78
C LEU A 34 4.51 4.16 14.75
N ILE A 35 5.79 4.09 15.08
CA ILE A 35 6.68 5.25 15.04
C ILE A 35 6.81 5.79 13.61
N ALA A 36 6.94 4.89 12.63
CA ALA A 36 7.06 5.27 11.22
C ALA A 36 5.81 6.00 10.71
N THR A 37 4.61 5.50 11.03
CA THR A 37 3.33 6.12 10.63
C THR A 37 3.11 7.45 11.35
N LEU A 38 3.42 7.54 12.64
CA LEU A 38 3.38 8.81 13.39
C LEU A 38 4.36 9.84 12.82
N THR A 39 5.56 9.42 12.44
CA THR A 39 6.52 10.32 11.78
C THR A 39 5.99 10.82 10.44
N GLY A 40 5.38 9.94 9.63
CA GLY A 40 4.71 10.33 8.38
C GLY A 40 3.57 11.30 8.61
N ALA A 41 2.71 11.04 9.59
CA ALA A 41 1.61 11.93 9.96
C ALA A 41 2.13 13.31 10.41
N LEU A 42 3.22 13.36 11.19
CA LEU A 42 3.85 14.61 11.62
C LEU A 42 4.44 15.38 10.42
N MET A 43 5.05 14.70 9.46
CA MET A 43 5.58 15.35 8.25
C MET A 43 4.49 15.98 7.39
N PHE A 44 3.32 15.35 7.31
CA PHE A 44 2.17 15.86 6.56
C PHE A 44 1.27 16.79 7.37
N SER A 45 1.47 16.89 8.70
CA SER A 45 0.61 17.71 9.60
C SER A 45 0.51 19.20 9.24
N PRO A 46 1.47 19.88 8.59
CA PRO A 46 1.29 21.28 8.17
C PRO A 46 0.02 21.51 7.33
N ILE A 47 -0.43 20.47 6.58
CA ILE A 47 -1.68 20.58 5.81
C ILE A 47 -2.90 20.79 6.71
N LEU A 48 -2.91 20.18 7.89
CA LEU A 48 -3.98 20.36 8.88
C LEU A 48 -4.02 21.76 9.45
N ILE A 49 -2.85 22.40 9.62
CA ILE A 49 -2.74 23.77 10.13
C ILE A 49 -3.23 24.78 9.09
N VAL A 50 -2.79 24.60 7.84
CA VAL A 50 -3.14 25.51 6.73
C VAL A 50 -4.64 25.50 6.42
N HIS A 51 -5.30 24.39 6.63
CA HIS A 51 -6.70 24.20 6.26
C HIS A 51 -7.61 23.85 7.45
N SER A 52 -7.18 24.15 8.70
CA SER A 52 -7.82 23.67 9.94
C SER A 52 -9.31 24.00 10.04
N ASP A 53 -9.73 25.21 9.67
CA ASP A 53 -11.09 25.68 9.92
C ASP A 53 -12.13 25.15 8.94
N THR A 54 -11.69 24.71 7.78
CA THR A 54 -12.60 24.31 6.70
C THR A 54 -12.60 22.81 6.42
N LEU A 55 -11.48 22.12 6.63
CA LEU A 55 -11.30 20.76 6.13
C LEU A 55 -12.02 19.69 6.95
N LEU A 56 -11.88 19.71 8.28
CA LEU A 56 -12.39 18.64 9.12
C LEU A 56 -13.93 18.59 9.14
N HIS A 57 -14.60 19.74 9.02
CA HIS A 57 -16.07 19.83 9.03
C HIS A 57 -16.72 19.51 7.67
N HIS A 58 -15.93 19.47 6.58
CA HIS A 58 -16.45 19.26 5.22
C HIS A 58 -16.01 17.94 4.60
N ILE A 59 -15.27 17.10 5.34
CA ILE A 59 -14.97 15.74 4.89
C ILE A 59 -16.25 14.93 5.01
N PRO A 60 -16.77 14.34 3.92
CA PRO A 60 -17.98 13.53 3.96
C PRO A 60 -17.82 12.32 4.91
N ASP A 61 -18.89 11.96 5.63
CA ASP A 61 -18.90 10.80 6.54
C ASP A 61 -18.45 9.50 5.86
N ARG A 62 -18.79 9.34 4.58
CA ARG A 62 -18.33 8.19 3.79
C ARG A 62 -16.80 8.13 3.68
N VAL A 63 -16.13 9.28 3.54
CA VAL A 63 -14.65 9.34 3.47
C VAL A 63 -14.05 8.96 4.82
N TRP A 64 -14.64 9.40 5.94
CA TRP A 64 -14.22 8.98 7.27
C TRP A 64 -14.34 7.47 7.48
N MET A 65 -15.45 6.89 7.07
CA MET A 65 -15.65 5.44 7.14
C MET A 65 -14.59 4.70 6.31
N LEU A 66 -14.32 5.15 5.09
CA LEU A 66 -13.32 4.53 4.22
C LEU A 66 -11.89 4.71 4.79
N LEU A 67 -11.56 5.86 5.36
CA LEU A 67 -10.30 6.10 6.07
C LEU A 67 -10.07 5.13 7.24
N ILE A 68 -11.12 4.88 8.05
CA ILE A 68 -11.03 3.92 9.17
C ILE A 68 -10.75 2.51 8.64
N ILE A 69 -11.43 2.10 7.57
CA ILE A 69 -11.23 0.79 6.93
C ILE A 69 -9.83 0.71 6.29
N ALA A 70 -9.40 1.73 5.57
CA ALA A 70 -8.06 1.79 4.96
C ALA A 70 -6.97 1.70 6.01
N GLY A 71 -7.08 2.50 7.10
CA GLY A 71 -6.14 2.45 8.21
C GLY A 71 -6.07 1.10 8.91
N LEU A 72 -7.20 0.39 9.04
CA LEU A 72 -7.21 -0.99 9.55
C LEU A 72 -6.44 -1.93 8.62
N PHE A 73 -6.72 -1.90 7.31
CA PHE A 73 -5.97 -2.71 6.34
C PHE A 73 -4.49 -2.39 6.35
N MET A 74 -4.12 -1.11 6.45
CA MET A 74 -2.73 -0.67 6.52
C MET A 74 -2.04 -1.19 7.80
N ALA A 75 -2.71 -1.12 8.95
CA ALA A 75 -2.18 -1.65 10.21
C ALA A 75 -1.98 -3.18 10.14
N LEU A 76 -2.96 -3.92 9.64
CA LEU A 76 -2.86 -5.37 9.43
C LEU A 76 -1.75 -5.73 8.42
N TYR A 77 -1.59 -4.92 7.36
CA TYR A 77 -0.47 -5.05 6.43
C TYR A 77 0.87 -4.94 7.14
N PHE A 78 1.08 -3.90 7.96
CA PHE A 78 2.33 -3.70 8.69
C PHE A 78 2.62 -4.81 9.70
N ILE A 79 1.61 -5.26 10.45
CA ILE A 79 1.77 -6.36 11.41
C ILE A 79 2.15 -7.66 10.69
N SER A 80 1.47 -7.98 9.60
CA SER A 80 1.73 -9.18 8.81
C SER A 80 3.09 -9.12 8.13
N LEU A 81 3.47 -7.96 7.59
CA LEU A 81 4.77 -7.73 6.98
C LEU A 81 5.91 -7.86 8.01
N ALA A 82 5.72 -7.30 9.22
CA ALA A 82 6.68 -7.45 10.31
C ALA A 82 6.95 -8.91 10.64
N ARG A 83 5.87 -9.71 10.75
CA ARG A 83 5.98 -11.16 11.01
C ARG A 83 6.65 -11.90 9.86
N ALA A 84 6.25 -11.61 8.60
CA ALA A 84 6.88 -12.22 7.43
C ALA A 84 8.39 -11.91 7.37
N TYR A 85 8.80 -10.70 7.71
CA TYR A 85 10.21 -10.31 7.73
C TYR A 85 10.99 -10.89 8.90
N LYS A 86 10.33 -11.16 10.04
CA LYS A 86 10.98 -11.77 11.19
C LYS A 86 11.25 -13.25 10.98
N GLU A 87 10.28 -13.98 10.44
CA GLU A 87 10.30 -15.45 10.35
C GLU A 87 11.00 -15.99 9.09
N GLY A 88 11.15 -15.18 8.04
CA GLY A 88 11.65 -15.67 6.77
C GLY A 88 12.64 -14.78 6.04
N GLU A 89 13.10 -15.29 4.90
CA GLU A 89 14.00 -14.56 4.01
C GLU A 89 13.26 -13.47 3.23
N LEU A 90 13.93 -12.34 3.04
CA LEU A 90 13.38 -11.22 2.26
C LEU A 90 13.13 -11.64 0.79
N SER A 91 13.97 -12.54 0.27
CA SER A 91 13.86 -13.07 -1.09
C SER A 91 12.54 -13.78 -1.37
N ILE A 92 11.88 -14.33 -0.35
CA ILE A 92 10.57 -15.00 -0.45
C ILE A 92 9.43 -14.05 -0.06
N ALA A 93 9.55 -13.43 1.11
CA ALA A 93 8.48 -12.59 1.66
C ALA A 93 8.18 -11.35 0.80
N TYR A 94 9.22 -10.68 0.33
CA TYR A 94 9.09 -9.43 -0.41
C TYR A 94 8.41 -9.58 -1.78
N PRO A 95 8.82 -10.53 -2.66
CA PRO A 95 8.17 -10.73 -3.95
C PRO A 95 6.67 -11.07 -3.81
N ILE A 96 6.31 -11.92 -2.86
CA ILE A 96 4.92 -12.31 -2.63
C ILE A 96 4.09 -11.11 -2.18
N ALA A 97 4.56 -10.39 -1.16
CA ALA A 97 3.88 -9.21 -0.63
C ALA A 97 3.71 -8.09 -1.67
N ARG A 98 4.50 -8.09 -2.75
CA ARG A 98 4.47 -7.08 -3.82
C ARG A 98 3.78 -7.52 -5.10
N ALA A 99 3.91 -8.78 -5.49
CA ALA A 99 3.30 -9.31 -6.70
C ALA A 99 1.81 -9.62 -6.52
N MET A 100 1.46 -10.25 -5.40
CA MET A 100 0.07 -10.67 -5.17
C MET A 100 -0.95 -9.54 -5.10
N PRO A 101 -0.67 -8.36 -4.51
CA PRO A 101 -1.61 -7.24 -4.53
C PRO A 101 -2.01 -6.81 -5.94
N ILE A 102 -1.09 -6.88 -6.91
CA ILE A 102 -1.37 -6.52 -8.31
C ILE A 102 -2.45 -7.44 -8.88
N ILE A 103 -2.33 -8.74 -8.65
CA ILE A 103 -3.30 -9.75 -9.12
C ILE A 103 -4.65 -9.53 -8.43
N ILE A 104 -4.64 -9.31 -7.12
CA ILE A 104 -5.87 -9.11 -6.32
C ILE A 104 -6.60 -7.84 -6.79
N VAL A 105 -5.89 -6.73 -6.95
CA VAL A 105 -6.47 -5.47 -7.44
C VAL A 105 -7.06 -5.64 -8.83
N LEU A 106 -6.31 -6.26 -9.77
CA LEU A 106 -6.82 -6.52 -11.12
C LEU A 106 -8.09 -7.37 -11.09
N ALA A 107 -8.11 -8.45 -10.30
CA ALA A 107 -9.28 -9.32 -10.18
C ALA A 107 -10.49 -8.57 -9.61
N VAL A 108 -10.30 -7.74 -8.57
CA VAL A 108 -11.37 -6.96 -7.96
C VAL A 108 -11.89 -5.88 -8.92
N VAL A 109 -11.02 -5.16 -9.63
CA VAL A 109 -11.42 -4.13 -10.61
C VAL A 109 -12.24 -4.75 -11.74
N VAL A 110 -11.85 -5.92 -12.24
CA VAL A 110 -12.62 -6.67 -13.24
C VAL A 110 -13.97 -7.11 -12.67
N TYR A 111 -13.98 -7.67 -11.45
CA TYR A 111 -15.21 -8.11 -10.78
C TYR A 111 -16.20 -6.96 -10.55
N LEU A 112 -15.70 -5.75 -10.25
CA LEU A 112 -16.51 -4.54 -10.10
C LEU A 112 -17.01 -3.97 -11.44
N GLY A 113 -16.80 -4.65 -12.56
CA GLY A 113 -17.25 -4.21 -13.89
C GLY A 113 -16.46 -3.03 -14.45
N ARG A 114 -15.25 -2.75 -13.94
CA ARG A 114 -14.38 -1.64 -14.37
C ARG A 114 -13.25 -2.13 -15.31
N ALA A 115 -13.47 -3.22 -16.02
CA ALA A 115 -12.48 -3.80 -16.94
C ALA A 115 -12.07 -2.85 -18.08
N ASP A 116 -12.97 -1.94 -18.48
CA ASP A 116 -12.73 -0.88 -19.46
C ASP A 116 -11.65 0.12 -19.04
N GLN A 117 -11.38 0.25 -17.74
CA GLN A 117 -10.31 1.10 -17.19
C GLN A 117 -8.93 0.44 -17.26
N ILE A 118 -8.86 -0.85 -17.60
CA ILE A 118 -7.62 -1.64 -17.65
C ILE A 118 -7.20 -1.81 -19.10
N SER A 119 -6.05 -1.26 -19.49
CA SER A 119 -5.49 -1.50 -20.82
C SER A 119 -4.86 -2.89 -20.90
N LEU A 120 -4.86 -3.49 -22.10
CA LEU A 120 -4.14 -4.75 -22.34
C LEU A 120 -2.65 -4.66 -21.97
N GLN A 121 -2.05 -3.50 -22.20
CA GLN A 121 -0.65 -3.24 -21.82
C GLN A 121 -0.45 -3.30 -20.30
N SER A 122 -1.41 -2.79 -19.51
CA SER A 122 -1.38 -2.87 -18.04
C SER A 122 -1.47 -4.32 -17.58
N VAL A 123 -2.34 -5.13 -18.19
CA VAL A 123 -2.46 -6.56 -17.87
C VAL A 123 -1.16 -7.31 -18.18
N LEU A 124 -0.61 -7.13 -19.37
CA LEU A 124 0.65 -7.76 -19.78
C LEU A 124 1.82 -7.33 -18.88
N GLY A 125 1.91 -6.04 -18.56
CA GLY A 125 2.92 -5.52 -17.63
C GLY A 125 2.79 -6.11 -16.24
N SER A 126 1.57 -6.24 -15.72
CA SER A 126 1.30 -6.86 -14.41
C SER A 126 1.70 -8.33 -14.38
N ILE A 127 1.37 -9.10 -15.43
CA ILE A 127 1.78 -10.49 -15.55
C ILE A 127 3.31 -10.60 -15.56
N LEU A 128 3.99 -9.74 -16.32
CA LEU A 128 5.46 -9.74 -16.41
C LEU A 128 6.10 -9.43 -15.06
N VAL A 129 5.57 -8.44 -14.32
CA VAL A 129 6.05 -8.08 -12.97
C VAL A 129 5.86 -9.24 -11.99
N VAL A 130 4.66 -9.82 -11.98
CA VAL A 130 4.35 -10.96 -11.11
C VAL A 130 5.27 -12.15 -11.41
N PHE A 131 5.44 -12.49 -12.69
CA PHE A 131 6.34 -13.54 -13.11
C PHE A 131 7.79 -13.26 -12.68
N GLY A 132 8.29 -12.01 -12.87
CA GLY A 132 9.62 -11.61 -12.43
C GLY A 132 9.79 -11.73 -10.91
N CYS A 133 8.79 -11.33 -10.13
CA CYS A 133 8.81 -11.46 -8.67
C CYS A 133 8.91 -12.92 -8.22
N PHE A 134 8.22 -13.84 -8.87
CA PHE A 134 8.33 -15.28 -8.55
C PHE A 134 9.64 -15.91 -9.01
N MET A 135 10.36 -15.29 -9.95
CA MET A 135 11.68 -15.75 -10.38
C MET A 135 12.81 -15.36 -9.42
N ILE A 136 12.65 -14.26 -8.67
CA ILE A 136 13.70 -13.73 -7.77
C ILE A 136 14.22 -14.77 -6.75
N PRO A 137 13.37 -15.56 -6.05
CA PRO A 137 13.84 -16.52 -5.06
C PRO A 137 14.46 -17.78 -5.67
N LEU A 138 14.31 -17.99 -6.98
CA LEU A 138 14.78 -19.21 -7.63
C LEU A 138 16.29 -19.13 -7.91
N GLN A 139 17.08 -19.82 -7.13
CA GLN A 139 18.51 -19.98 -7.41
C GLN A 139 18.77 -20.92 -8.59
N ARG A 140 17.90 -21.92 -8.77
CA ARG A 140 17.88 -22.85 -9.91
C ARG A 140 16.45 -23.27 -10.25
N PHE A 141 16.10 -23.33 -11.52
CA PHE A 141 14.75 -23.73 -11.98
C PHE A 141 14.34 -25.15 -11.56
N ASN A 142 15.30 -26.00 -11.20
CA ASN A 142 15.06 -27.40 -10.82
C ASN A 142 14.78 -27.57 -9.30
N GLU A 143 14.85 -26.52 -8.51
CA GLU A 143 14.70 -26.57 -7.03
C GLU A 143 13.33 -26.07 -6.54
N LEU A 144 12.33 -26.02 -7.44
CA LEU A 144 10.95 -25.69 -7.09
C LEU A 144 10.34 -26.77 -6.18
N ARG A 145 10.52 -26.61 -4.88
CA ARG A 145 9.77 -27.39 -3.89
C ARG A 145 8.63 -26.53 -3.36
N PHE A 146 7.41 -26.84 -3.77
CA PHE A 146 6.20 -26.16 -3.29
C PHE A 146 6.08 -26.23 -1.76
N SER A 147 6.66 -27.24 -1.10
CA SER A 147 6.73 -27.35 0.35
C SER A 147 7.47 -26.19 1.02
N ASP A 148 8.45 -25.61 0.36
CA ASP A 148 9.28 -24.54 0.93
C ASP A 148 8.53 -23.19 0.97
N TYR A 149 7.44 -23.09 0.20
CA TYR A 149 6.54 -21.94 0.18
C TYR A 149 5.38 -22.05 1.19
N LEU A 150 5.06 -23.25 1.70
CA LEU A 150 3.97 -23.44 2.67
C LEU A 150 4.47 -23.28 4.12
N ASN A 151 5.06 -22.13 4.42
CA ASN A 151 5.54 -21.79 5.76
C ASN A 151 4.82 -20.53 6.30
N LEU A 152 5.04 -20.23 7.56
CA LEU A 152 4.42 -19.06 8.21
C LEU A 152 4.77 -17.73 7.49
N THR A 153 5.97 -17.63 6.95
CA THR A 153 6.43 -16.47 6.16
C THR A 153 5.55 -16.24 4.94
N PHE A 154 5.26 -17.31 4.19
CA PHE A 154 4.38 -17.25 3.02
C PHE A 154 2.96 -16.82 3.39
N VAL A 155 2.38 -17.42 4.45
CA VAL A 155 1.04 -17.06 4.93
C VAL A 155 0.98 -15.60 5.35
N MET A 156 1.98 -15.13 6.11
CA MET A 156 2.04 -13.73 6.55
C MET A 156 2.25 -12.77 5.36
N ALA A 157 3.06 -13.14 4.38
CA ALA A 157 3.24 -12.35 3.16
C ALA A 157 1.95 -12.29 2.31
N LEU A 158 1.16 -13.38 2.25
CA LEU A 158 -0.14 -13.37 1.58
C LEU A 158 -1.17 -12.50 2.31
N ILE A 159 -1.22 -12.55 3.65
CA ILE A 159 -2.08 -11.65 4.43
C ILE A 159 -1.67 -10.20 4.20
N ALA A 160 -0.38 -9.90 4.23
CA ALA A 160 0.13 -8.57 3.91
C ALA A 160 -0.27 -8.14 2.48
N ALA A 161 -0.18 -9.04 1.50
CA ALA A 161 -0.58 -8.75 0.13
C ALA A 161 -2.09 -8.45 0.01
N PHE A 162 -2.93 -9.26 0.67
CA PHE A 162 -4.38 -9.01 0.70
C PHE A 162 -4.72 -7.68 1.35
N CYS A 163 -4.11 -7.38 2.49
CA CYS A 163 -4.30 -6.09 3.17
C CYS A 163 -3.78 -4.92 2.33
N SER A 164 -2.66 -5.11 1.62
CA SER A 164 -2.12 -4.10 0.70
C SER A 164 -3.07 -3.81 -0.47
N ALA A 165 -3.66 -4.83 -1.07
CA ALA A 165 -4.69 -4.65 -2.09
C ALA A 165 -5.94 -3.99 -1.51
N GLY A 166 -6.32 -4.36 -0.29
CA GLY A 166 -7.48 -3.83 0.42
C GLY A 166 -7.39 -2.32 0.64
N TYR A 167 -6.31 -1.84 1.29
CA TYR A 167 -6.17 -0.40 1.49
C TYR A 167 -6.08 0.36 0.16
N ALA A 168 -5.35 -0.15 -0.83
CA ALA A 168 -5.23 0.53 -2.11
C ALA A 168 -6.58 0.71 -2.83
N LEU A 169 -7.46 -0.30 -2.78
CA LEU A 169 -8.81 -0.23 -3.36
C LEU A 169 -9.72 0.73 -2.58
N VAL A 170 -9.61 0.72 -1.24
CA VAL A 170 -10.39 1.62 -0.37
C VAL A 170 -9.94 3.06 -0.55
N ASP A 171 -8.64 3.32 -0.67
CA ASP A 171 -8.07 4.64 -0.91
C ASP A 171 -8.50 5.20 -2.28
N ASP A 172 -8.47 4.37 -3.33
CA ASP A 172 -8.94 4.79 -4.66
C ASP A 172 -10.41 5.23 -4.60
N GLU A 173 -11.26 4.45 -3.95
CA GLU A 173 -12.69 4.79 -3.79
C GLU A 173 -12.89 6.04 -2.91
N ALA A 174 -12.15 6.14 -1.79
CA ALA A 174 -12.23 7.28 -0.89
C ALA A 174 -11.81 8.59 -1.57
N LEU A 175 -10.65 8.59 -2.23
CA LEU A 175 -10.14 9.76 -2.94
C LEU A 175 -11.01 10.12 -4.14
N ARG A 176 -11.57 9.14 -4.85
CA ARG A 176 -12.52 9.38 -5.94
C ARG A 176 -13.78 10.05 -5.41
N TYR A 177 -14.35 9.50 -4.33
CA TYR A 177 -15.54 10.06 -3.72
C TYR A 177 -15.27 11.46 -3.17
N PHE A 178 -14.12 11.68 -2.52
CA PHE A 178 -13.73 12.96 -1.97
C PHE A 178 -13.59 14.03 -3.05
N ARG A 179 -12.93 13.71 -4.17
CA ARG A 179 -12.77 14.64 -5.31
C ARG A 179 -14.11 15.00 -5.97
N ASN A 180 -15.00 14.03 -6.12
CA ASN A 180 -16.30 14.24 -6.75
C ASN A 180 -17.25 15.07 -5.86
N ASN A 181 -17.03 15.08 -4.54
CA ASN A 181 -17.83 15.82 -3.56
C ASN A 181 -17.05 17.00 -2.95
N ASN A 182 -16.07 17.53 -3.67
CA ASN A 182 -15.22 18.63 -3.21
C ASN A 182 -16.01 19.95 -3.19
N GLN A 183 -16.71 20.23 -2.09
CA GLN A 183 -17.45 21.48 -1.89
C GLN A 183 -16.54 22.68 -1.57
N LEU A 184 -15.27 22.42 -1.22
CA LEU A 184 -14.31 23.42 -0.75
C LEU A 184 -13.42 23.99 -1.83
N ALA A 185 -13.52 23.47 -3.08
CA ALA A 185 -12.66 23.85 -4.19
C ALA A 185 -11.14 23.75 -3.88
N ILE A 186 -10.76 22.78 -3.02
CA ILE A 186 -9.37 22.52 -2.67
C ILE A 186 -8.71 21.78 -3.85
N ASP A 187 -7.47 22.10 -4.11
CA ASP A 187 -6.72 21.43 -5.16
C ASP A 187 -6.49 19.94 -4.83
N ASN A 188 -6.40 19.12 -5.87
CA ASN A 188 -6.27 17.66 -5.73
C ASN A 188 -5.02 17.23 -4.96
N THR A 189 -3.95 18.03 -5.00
CA THR A 189 -2.70 17.74 -4.29
C THR A 189 -2.88 17.90 -2.78
N SER A 190 -3.41 19.05 -2.35
CA SER A 190 -3.71 19.31 -0.93
C SER A 190 -4.69 18.29 -0.37
N MET A 191 -5.72 17.91 -1.14
CA MET A 191 -6.67 16.87 -0.76
C MET A 191 -6.00 15.52 -0.56
N THR A 192 -5.07 15.14 -1.45
CA THR A 192 -4.34 13.88 -1.34
C THR A 192 -3.40 13.87 -0.14
N ILE A 193 -2.70 14.99 0.13
CA ILE A 193 -1.81 15.15 1.28
C ILE A 193 -2.61 15.09 2.59
N LEU A 194 -3.78 15.74 2.64
CA LEU A 194 -4.68 15.67 3.77
C LEU A 194 -5.12 14.23 4.04
N TYR A 195 -5.58 13.53 3.01
CA TYR A 195 -6.01 12.14 3.10
C TYR A 195 -4.87 11.26 3.66
N ALA A 196 -3.66 11.37 3.11
CA ALA A 196 -2.49 10.61 3.56
C ALA A 196 -2.12 10.92 5.03
N CYS A 197 -2.25 12.18 5.47
CA CYS A 197 -2.03 12.56 6.86
C CYS A 197 -3.05 11.89 7.80
N LEU A 198 -4.33 11.95 7.45
CA LEU A 198 -5.40 11.34 8.24
C LEU A 198 -5.30 9.82 8.27
N GLU A 199 -4.99 9.19 7.14
CA GLU A 199 -4.76 7.75 7.04
C GLU A 199 -3.60 7.32 7.95
N ALA A 200 -2.49 8.05 7.94
CA ALA A 200 -1.35 7.76 8.80
C ALA A 200 -1.70 7.88 10.30
N LEU A 201 -2.50 8.87 10.69
CA LEU A 201 -3.00 9.02 12.05
C LEU A 201 -3.92 7.85 12.45
N ILE A 202 -4.89 7.50 11.61
CA ILE A 202 -5.83 6.40 11.88
C ILE A 202 -5.09 5.06 11.92
N THR A 203 -4.14 4.83 11.00
CA THR A 203 -3.27 3.65 11.03
C THR A 203 -2.49 3.56 12.34
N SER A 204 -1.99 4.70 12.83
CA SER A 204 -1.27 4.76 14.11
C SER A 204 -2.16 4.38 15.28
N LEU A 205 -3.43 4.78 15.26
CA LEU A 205 -4.41 4.38 16.28
C LEU A 205 -4.69 2.87 16.27
N TRP A 206 -4.71 2.25 15.10
CA TRP A 206 -4.88 0.79 14.98
C TRP A 206 -3.62 -0.01 15.38
N LEU A 207 -2.44 0.61 15.31
CA LEU A 207 -1.16 -0.01 15.69
C LEU A 207 -0.82 0.14 17.18
N ALA A 208 -1.47 1.10 17.89
CA ALA A 208 -1.25 1.39 19.30
C ALA A 208 -1.94 0.38 20.21
#